data_21936034f44c03244ad5b48592706f46
#
_entry.id   21936034f44c03244ad5b48592706f46
#
_cell.length_a   1.000
_cell.length_b   1.000
_cell.length_c   1.000
_cell.angle_alpha   90.00
_cell.angle_beta   90.00
_cell.angle_gamma   90.00
#
_symmetry.space_group_name_H-M   'P 1'
#
loop_
_entity.id
_entity.type
_entity.pdbx_description
1 polymer ?
#
loop_
_entity_poly.entity_id
_entity_poly.type
_entity_poly.pdbx_seq_one_letter_code
_entity_poly.pdbx_strand_id
1 'polypeptide(L)'
;MTRKRWIAAMFGAAAMLGCGGALAQKQSDTGWYAGASLGRADLGPDDDTALKIFGGYQINRSFAVEFGYSDFGDVTVGNNGVNASAWELTGLGKFPLGNQFYVYGLAGLAKIKAETTVSGLRVSDDSTELTFGFGLQYDFSPKVGGRLQWQRYDTSSEIDVVSAGFLYKF
;
A
#
# COMPACT_ATOMS: atom_id res chain seq x y z
N MET A 1 -24.16 -10.28 17.14
CA MET A 1 -24.29 -11.33 16.11
C MET A 1 -24.65 -10.67 14.79
N THR A 2 -24.01 -11.06 13.67
CA THR A 2 -24.23 -10.60 12.28
C THR A 2 -23.50 -9.36 11.81
N ARG A 3 -22.18 -9.43 11.57
CA ARG A 3 -21.45 -8.57 10.61
C ARG A 3 -20.34 -9.32 9.85
N LYS A 4 -20.64 -10.49 9.29
CA LYS A 4 -19.67 -11.33 8.55
C LYS A 4 -20.00 -11.55 7.06
N ARG A 5 -20.61 -10.62 6.32
CA ARG A 5 -21.10 -10.94 4.96
C ARG A 5 -20.77 -9.95 3.84
N TRP A 6 -19.87 -8.99 3.98
CA TRP A 6 -19.58 -8.00 2.92
C TRP A 6 -18.21 -8.07 2.27
N ILE A 7 -17.30 -8.97 2.69
CA ILE A 7 -15.92 -9.04 2.15
C ILE A 7 -15.79 -9.93 0.89
N ALA A 8 -16.84 -10.62 0.48
CA ALA A 8 -16.77 -11.59 -0.63
C ALA A 8 -17.06 -11.00 -2.03
N ALA A 9 -17.35 -9.71 -2.18
CA ALA A 9 -17.86 -9.16 -3.44
C ALA A 9 -16.88 -8.33 -4.28
N MET A 10 -15.64 -8.12 -3.84
CA MET A 10 -14.67 -7.29 -4.59
C MET A 10 -13.59 -8.07 -5.36
N PHE A 11 -13.58 -9.38 -5.32
CA PHE A 11 -12.57 -10.20 -6.04
C PHE A 11 -12.94 -10.52 -7.50
N GLY A 12 -14.04 -10.00 -8.04
CA GLY A 12 -14.61 -10.42 -9.32
C GLY A 12 -14.31 -9.56 -10.55
N ALA A 13 -13.63 -8.42 -10.45
CA ALA A 13 -13.58 -7.46 -11.55
C ALA A 13 -12.23 -7.30 -12.29
N ALA A 14 -11.17 -8.03 -11.91
CA ALA A 14 -9.84 -7.88 -12.51
C ALA A 14 -9.45 -8.96 -13.53
N ALA A 15 -10.33 -9.85 -13.92
CA ALA A 15 -9.98 -11.03 -14.72
C ALA A 15 -10.27 -10.94 -16.24
N MET A 16 -10.56 -9.77 -16.79
CA MET A 16 -10.80 -9.66 -18.24
C MET A 16 -10.11 -8.47 -18.86
N LEU A 17 -8.80 -8.55 -19.05
CA LEU A 17 -8.13 -7.74 -20.10
C LEU A 17 -6.82 -8.42 -20.53
N GLY A 18 -6.92 -9.16 -21.65
CA GLY A 18 -5.76 -9.23 -22.52
C GLY A 18 -5.05 -10.54 -22.71
N CYS A 19 -5.69 -11.52 -23.35
CA CYS A 19 -4.99 -12.37 -24.30
C CYS A 19 -4.64 -11.50 -25.53
N GLY A 20 -3.41 -11.00 -25.59
CA GLY A 20 -2.90 -10.20 -26.70
C GLY A 20 -1.39 -10.31 -26.79
N GLY A 21 -0.91 -11.17 -27.72
CA GLY A 21 0.37 -11.03 -28.41
C GLY A 21 1.62 -10.97 -27.55
N ALA A 22 2.28 -12.10 -27.41
CA ALA A 22 3.69 -12.16 -27.01
C ALA A 22 4.58 -11.53 -28.10
N LEU A 23 4.71 -10.22 -28.06
CA LEU A 23 5.86 -9.54 -28.64
C LEU A 23 6.82 -9.29 -27.49
N ALA A 24 8.04 -9.79 -27.61
CA ALA A 24 9.14 -9.50 -26.70
C ALA A 24 9.44 -8.00 -26.76
N GLN A 25 8.62 -7.19 -26.11
CA GLN A 25 8.92 -5.78 -25.87
C GLN A 25 9.98 -5.74 -24.79
N LYS A 26 11.13 -5.21 -25.17
CA LYS A 26 12.20 -4.80 -24.27
C LYS A 26 11.53 -3.97 -23.17
N GLN A 27 11.40 -4.55 -21.98
CA GLN A 27 10.77 -3.90 -20.85
C GLN A 27 11.50 -2.59 -20.60
N SER A 28 10.81 -1.48 -20.75
CA SER A 28 11.36 -0.17 -20.42
C SER A 28 11.65 -0.16 -18.92
N ASP A 29 12.91 0.06 -18.55
CA ASP A 29 13.33 0.14 -17.15
C ASP A 29 12.78 1.41 -16.46
N THR A 30 12.04 2.24 -17.19
CA THR A 30 11.48 3.52 -16.76
C THR A 30 10.02 3.60 -17.15
N GLY A 31 9.18 4.18 -16.31
CA GLY A 31 7.76 4.40 -16.63
C GLY A 31 6.88 4.58 -15.41
N TRP A 32 5.66 4.99 -15.67
CA TRP A 32 4.63 5.14 -14.65
C TRP A 32 4.03 3.78 -14.30
N TYR A 33 3.65 3.64 -13.04
CA TYR A 33 2.85 2.52 -12.59
C TYR A 33 1.87 2.97 -11.51
N ALA A 34 0.80 2.23 -11.34
CA ALA A 34 -0.16 2.42 -10.27
C ALA A 34 -0.57 1.07 -9.70
N GLY A 35 -1.00 1.06 -8.46
CA GLY A 35 -1.40 -0.18 -7.79
C GLY A 35 -2.26 0.03 -6.57
N ALA A 36 -2.68 -1.09 -6.02
CA ALA A 36 -3.41 -1.15 -4.78
C ALA A 36 -2.96 -2.37 -3.96
N SER A 37 -3.00 -2.24 -2.65
CA SER A 37 -2.72 -3.33 -1.73
C SER A 37 -3.71 -3.37 -0.57
N LEU A 38 -3.95 -4.57 -0.08
CA LEU A 38 -4.71 -4.85 1.12
C LEU A 38 -3.78 -5.48 2.15
N GLY A 39 -3.92 -5.08 3.39
CA GLY A 39 -3.06 -5.57 4.45
C GLY A 39 -3.75 -5.58 5.80
N ARG A 40 -2.96 -5.90 6.80
CA ARG A 40 -3.29 -5.75 8.21
C ARG A 40 -2.36 -4.72 8.81
N ALA A 41 -2.95 -3.77 9.51
CA ALA A 41 -2.26 -2.84 10.38
C ALA A 41 -2.34 -3.38 11.80
N ASP A 42 -1.18 -3.52 12.43
CA ASP A 42 -1.07 -3.79 13.86
C ASP A 42 -1.06 -2.44 14.57
N LEU A 43 -2.17 -2.15 15.25
CA LEU A 43 -2.38 -0.91 16.02
C LEU A 43 -2.30 -1.17 17.53
N GLY A 44 -1.74 -2.31 17.95
CA GLY A 44 -1.59 -2.74 19.32
C GLY A 44 -2.61 -3.82 19.73
N PRO A 45 -3.67 -3.53 20.51
CA PRO A 45 -4.60 -4.58 20.98
C PRO A 45 -5.56 -5.10 19.90
N ASP A 46 -5.72 -4.39 18.78
CA ASP A 46 -6.64 -4.75 17.71
C ASP A 46 -5.95 -4.68 16.34
N ASP A 47 -6.14 -5.74 15.54
CA ASP A 47 -5.72 -5.80 14.12
C ASP A 47 -6.83 -5.21 13.25
N ASP A 48 -6.48 -4.26 12.37
CA ASP A 48 -7.44 -3.73 11.41
C ASP A 48 -6.98 -3.93 9.95
N THR A 49 -7.95 -3.83 9.02
CA THR A 49 -7.67 -4.00 7.61
C THR A 49 -7.18 -2.68 7.01
N ALA A 50 -5.95 -2.66 6.50
CA ALA A 50 -5.38 -1.52 5.80
C ALA A 50 -5.58 -1.64 4.30
N LEU A 51 -6.07 -0.56 3.67
CA LEU A 51 -6.14 -0.40 2.22
C LEU A 51 -5.15 0.68 1.79
N LYS A 52 -4.31 0.38 0.79
CA LYS A 52 -3.39 1.36 0.20
C LYS A 52 -3.60 1.42 -1.31
N ILE A 53 -3.69 2.63 -1.84
CA ILE A 53 -3.57 2.92 -3.26
C ILE A 53 -2.30 3.73 -3.50
N PHE A 54 -1.60 3.45 -4.58
CA PHE A 54 -0.34 4.13 -4.86
C PHE A 54 -0.12 4.31 -6.36
N GLY A 55 0.60 5.35 -6.69
CA GLY A 55 1.13 5.60 -8.02
C GLY A 55 2.61 5.94 -7.92
N GLY A 56 3.39 5.52 -8.90
CA GLY A 56 4.83 5.73 -8.86
C GLY A 56 5.45 5.87 -10.23
N TYR A 57 6.67 6.33 -10.22
CA TYR A 57 7.51 6.43 -11.40
C TYR A 57 8.79 5.64 -11.19
N GLN A 58 8.99 4.64 -12.03
CA GLN A 58 10.23 3.87 -12.10
C GLN A 58 11.28 4.69 -12.83
N ILE A 59 12.31 5.15 -12.13
CA ILE A 59 13.39 5.97 -12.67
C ILE A 59 14.38 5.09 -13.46
N ASN A 60 14.68 3.91 -12.92
CA ASN A 60 15.51 2.89 -13.52
C ASN A 60 15.22 1.54 -12.88
N ARG A 61 15.96 0.47 -13.24
CA ARG A 61 15.78 -0.87 -12.65
C ARG A 61 15.83 -0.92 -11.12
N SER A 62 16.60 -0.03 -10.52
CA SER A 62 16.90 -0.09 -9.08
C SER A 62 16.19 0.97 -8.26
N PHE A 63 15.65 2.03 -8.88
CA PHE A 63 15.06 3.14 -8.14
C PHE A 63 13.69 3.54 -8.68
N ALA A 64 12.77 3.79 -7.76
CA ALA A 64 11.46 4.34 -8.05
C ALA A 64 11.05 5.35 -6.96
N VAL A 65 10.10 6.21 -7.29
CA VAL A 65 9.42 7.10 -6.34
C VAL A 65 7.93 6.78 -6.37
N GLU A 66 7.32 6.65 -5.21
CA GLU A 66 5.90 6.37 -5.04
C GLU A 66 5.22 7.47 -4.22
N PHE A 67 4.00 7.81 -4.63
CA PHE A 67 3.05 8.57 -3.85
C PHE A 67 1.85 7.68 -3.55
N GLY A 68 1.43 7.62 -2.29
CA GLY A 68 0.37 6.71 -1.85
C GLY A 68 -0.59 7.35 -0.88
N TYR A 69 -1.75 6.74 -0.79
CA TYR A 69 -2.75 6.97 0.24
C TYR A 69 -3.08 5.65 0.90
N SER A 70 -2.94 5.62 2.22
CA SER A 70 -3.26 4.48 3.06
C SER A 70 -4.42 4.82 3.98
N ASP A 71 -5.40 3.93 4.02
CA ASP A 71 -6.52 3.96 4.96
C ASP A 71 -6.35 2.76 5.90
N PHE A 72 -6.23 3.04 7.19
CA PHE A 72 -6.01 2.01 8.21
C PHE A 72 -7.31 1.52 8.86
N GLY A 73 -8.47 1.92 8.29
CA GLY A 73 -9.78 1.52 8.79
C GLY A 73 -10.28 2.35 9.96
N ASP A 74 -11.42 1.91 10.50
CA ASP A 74 -12.11 2.54 11.62
C ASP A 74 -11.89 1.74 12.90
N VAL A 75 -11.03 2.20 13.79
CA VAL A 75 -10.91 1.62 15.14
C VAL A 75 -12.01 2.18 16.02
N THR A 76 -12.99 1.36 16.34
CA THR A 76 -14.06 1.76 17.28
C THR A 76 -13.70 1.30 18.67
N VAL A 77 -13.23 2.22 19.52
CA VAL A 77 -12.99 1.97 20.95
C VAL A 77 -14.19 2.49 21.74
N GLY A 78 -15.11 1.60 22.10
CA GLY A 78 -16.32 1.97 22.85
C GLY A 78 -17.31 2.79 21.99
N ASN A 79 -17.58 4.03 22.39
CA ASN A 79 -18.49 4.95 21.71
C ASN A 79 -17.74 5.99 20.84
N ASN A 80 -16.42 5.85 20.69
CA ASN A 80 -15.55 6.77 19.95
C ASN A 80 -14.98 6.05 18.73
N GLY A 81 -15.23 6.60 17.54
CA GLY A 81 -14.58 6.15 16.28
C GLY A 81 -13.30 6.93 16.07
N VAL A 82 -12.20 6.23 15.81
CA VAL A 82 -10.93 6.82 15.37
C VAL A 82 -10.66 6.35 13.95
N ASN A 83 -10.66 7.29 13.03
CA ASN A 83 -10.24 7.08 11.64
C ASN A 83 -8.79 7.50 11.49
N ALA A 84 -7.94 6.61 10.96
CA ALA A 84 -6.57 6.93 10.64
C ALA A 84 -6.30 6.76 9.14
N SER A 85 -5.71 7.78 8.53
CA SER A 85 -5.28 7.72 7.14
C SER A 85 -3.92 8.41 6.97
N ALA A 86 -3.18 8.01 5.94
CA ALA A 86 -1.89 8.59 5.65
C ALA A 86 -1.70 8.89 4.16
N TRP A 87 -1.16 10.06 3.85
CA TRP A 87 -0.55 10.38 2.57
C TRP A 87 0.95 10.14 2.68
N GLU A 88 1.54 9.46 1.72
CA GLU A 88 2.94 9.11 1.79
C GLU A 88 3.68 9.40 0.48
N LEU A 89 4.94 9.81 0.64
CA LEU A 89 5.90 9.96 -0.45
C LEU A 89 7.13 9.14 -0.10
N THR A 90 7.39 8.10 -0.89
CA THR A 90 8.46 7.14 -0.61
C THR A 90 9.39 6.94 -1.80
N GLY A 91 10.67 6.79 -1.52
CA GLY A 91 11.67 6.29 -2.44
C GLY A 91 11.84 4.79 -2.28
N LEU A 92 11.92 4.07 -3.38
CA LEU A 92 12.13 2.63 -3.40
C LEU A 92 13.49 2.30 -4.00
N GLY A 93 14.26 1.47 -3.29
CA GLY A 93 15.46 0.82 -3.82
C GLY A 93 15.13 -0.64 -4.13
N LYS A 94 15.22 -1.05 -5.39
CA LYS A 94 14.89 -2.40 -5.87
C LYS A 94 16.15 -3.16 -6.25
N PHE A 95 16.24 -4.40 -5.82
CA PHE A 95 17.31 -5.31 -6.18
C PHE A 95 16.72 -6.52 -6.94
N PRO A 96 17.09 -6.73 -8.23
CA PRO A 96 16.60 -7.87 -9.00
C PRO A 96 17.28 -9.17 -8.52
N LEU A 97 16.47 -10.17 -8.18
CA LEU A 97 16.92 -11.53 -7.86
C LEU A 97 16.80 -12.47 -9.08
N GLY A 98 16.40 -11.93 -10.23
CA GLY A 98 16.18 -12.65 -11.47
C GLY A 98 15.44 -11.78 -12.48
N ASN A 99 14.81 -12.42 -13.47
CA ASN A 99 14.14 -11.69 -14.53
C ASN A 99 12.79 -11.07 -14.11
N GLN A 100 12.14 -11.63 -13.08
CA GLN A 100 10.76 -11.27 -12.68
C GLN A 100 10.62 -11.01 -11.19
N PHE A 101 11.65 -11.32 -10.40
CA PHE A 101 11.60 -11.24 -8.95
C PHE A 101 12.51 -10.14 -8.42
N TYR A 102 11.98 -9.31 -7.55
CA TYR A 102 12.69 -8.18 -6.94
C TYR A 102 12.49 -8.19 -5.43
N VAL A 103 13.56 -7.92 -4.70
CA VAL A 103 13.51 -7.45 -3.32
C VAL A 103 13.61 -5.94 -3.36
N TYR A 104 12.88 -5.25 -2.51
CA TYR A 104 13.01 -3.79 -2.42
C TYR A 104 12.94 -3.32 -0.98
N GLY A 105 13.62 -2.22 -0.72
CA GLY A 105 13.44 -1.40 0.46
C GLY A 105 12.77 -0.10 0.08
N LEU A 106 12.00 0.48 0.99
CA LEU A 106 11.39 1.79 0.85
C LEU A 106 11.65 2.65 2.07
N ALA A 107 11.77 3.95 1.85
CA ALA A 107 11.84 4.94 2.90
C ALA A 107 11.26 6.26 2.42
N GLY A 108 10.63 7.02 3.31
CA GLY A 108 10.01 8.28 2.96
C GLY A 108 9.34 8.98 4.12
N LEU A 109 8.41 9.86 3.77
CA LEU A 109 7.61 10.64 4.71
C LEU A 109 6.14 10.28 4.53
N ALA A 110 5.44 10.14 5.64
CA ALA A 110 4.00 9.94 5.70
C ALA A 110 3.36 11.08 6.50
N LYS A 111 2.35 11.71 5.94
CA LYS A 111 1.49 12.65 6.65
C LYS A 111 0.28 11.90 7.15
N ILE A 112 0.25 11.62 8.45
CA ILE A 112 -0.83 10.89 9.12
C ILE A 112 -1.88 11.89 9.59
N LYS A 113 -3.12 11.59 9.31
CA LYS A 113 -4.29 12.29 9.84
C LYS A 113 -5.07 11.33 10.72
N ALA A 114 -5.22 11.70 11.99
CA ALA A 114 -6.08 11.01 12.92
C ALA A 114 -7.29 11.88 13.23
N GLU A 115 -8.50 11.41 12.95
CA GLU A 115 -9.75 12.07 13.31
C GLU A 115 -10.40 11.31 14.45
N THR A 116 -10.53 11.96 15.60
CA THR A 116 -11.25 11.42 16.75
C THR A 116 -12.56 12.19 16.94
N THR A 117 -13.68 11.47 16.94
CA THR A 117 -14.98 12.06 17.24
C THR A 117 -15.35 11.73 18.69
N VAL A 118 -15.32 12.73 19.56
CA VAL A 118 -15.75 12.61 20.98
C VAL A 118 -16.97 13.51 21.17
N SER A 119 -18.11 12.91 21.47
CA SER A 119 -19.38 13.64 21.78
C SER A 119 -19.77 14.71 20.77
N GLY A 120 -19.52 14.47 19.46
CA GLY A 120 -19.87 15.43 18.39
C GLY A 120 -18.83 16.50 18.09
N LEU A 121 -17.72 16.55 18.81
CA LEU A 121 -16.56 17.39 18.54
C LEU A 121 -15.53 16.59 17.76
N ARG A 122 -15.15 17.06 16.56
CA ARG A 122 -14.07 16.50 15.78
C ARG A 122 -12.76 17.19 16.16
N VAL A 123 -11.82 16.41 16.61
CA VAL A 123 -10.43 16.83 16.83
C VAL A 123 -9.60 16.13 15.78
N SER A 124 -8.95 16.89 14.91
CA SER A 124 -7.98 16.36 13.95
C SER A 124 -6.58 16.76 14.38
N ASP A 125 -5.68 15.79 14.38
CA ASP A 125 -4.26 15.98 14.60
C ASP A 125 -3.51 15.52 13.34
N ASP A 126 -2.58 16.37 12.86
CA ASP A 126 -1.77 16.11 11.68
C ASP A 126 -0.31 15.97 12.13
N SER A 127 0.30 14.83 11.86
CA SER A 127 1.74 14.64 12.07
C SER A 127 2.43 14.19 10.78
N THR A 128 3.70 14.60 10.64
CA THR A 128 4.55 14.12 9.55
C THR A 128 5.60 13.20 10.14
N GLU A 129 5.55 11.95 9.74
CA GLU A 129 6.34 10.87 10.32
C GLU A 129 7.23 10.21 9.27
N LEU A 130 8.32 9.62 9.70
CA LEU A 130 9.13 8.77 8.85
C LEU A 130 8.41 7.43 8.60
N THR A 131 8.53 6.95 7.39
CA THR A 131 8.08 5.59 7.05
C THR A 131 9.20 4.85 6.35
N PHE A 132 9.35 3.58 6.67
CA PHE A 132 10.28 2.68 6.02
C PHE A 132 9.73 1.27 5.97
N GLY A 133 10.27 0.48 5.06
CA GLY A 133 9.81 -0.89 4.90
C GLY A 133 10.62 -1.66 3.88
N PHE A 134 10.21 -2.88 3.67
CA PHE A 134 10.78 -3.75 2.64
C PHE A 134 9.70 -4.67 2.08
N GLY A 135 9.99 -5.24 0.93
CA GLY A 135 9.04 -6.14 0.30
C GLY A 135 9.62 -6.95 -0.84
N LEU A 136 8.73 -7.74 -1.39
CA LEU A 136 8.98 -8.58 -2.55
C LEU A 136 8.02 -8.15 -3.66
N GLN A 137 8.53 -8.08 -4.88
CA GLN A 137 7.72 -7.85 -6.07
C GLN A 137 7.98 -8.98 -7.07
N TYR A 138 6.90 -9.51 -7.63
CA TYR A 138 6.96 -10.49 -8.71
C TYR A 138 6.20 -9.95 -9.93
N ASP A 139 6.85 -9.85 -11.06
CA ASP A 139 6.26 -9.40 -12.31
C ASP A 139 5.68 -10.60 -13.08
N PHE A 140 4.36 -10.78 -13.02
CA PHE A 140 3.66 -11.85 -13.75
C PHE A 140 3.74 -11.64 -15.27
N SER A 141 3.80 -10.38 -15.69
CA SER A 141 3.95 -9.96 -17.08
C SER A 141 4.69 -8.62 -17.14
N PRO A 142 5.09 -8.14 -18.34
CA PRO A 142 5.71 -6.82 -18.47
C PRO A 142 4.89 -5.67 -17.88
N LYS A 143 3.56 -5.84 -17.79
CA LYS A 143 2.64 -4.80 -17.32
C LYS A 143 2.04 -5.06 -15.94
N VAL A 144 2.00 -6.29 -15.46
CA VAL A 144 1.33 -6.65 -14.21
C VAL A 144 2.28 -7.31 -13.26
N GLY A 145 2.33 -6.81 -12.04
CA GLY A 145 3.11 -7.39 -10.94
C GLY A 145 2.30 -7.54 -9.67
N GLY A 146 2.72 -8.49 -8.84
CA GLY A 146 2.26 -8.67 -7.47
C GLY A 146 3.32 -8.18 -6.50
N ARG A 147 2.89 -7.74 -5.31
CA ARG A 147 3.76 -7.19 -4.28
C ARG A 147 3.34 -7.70 -2.91
N LEU A 148 4.34 -8.08 -2.11
CA LEU A 148 4.20 -8.30 -0.67
C LEU A 148 5.09 -7.27 0.03
N GLN A 149 4.57 -6.60 1.05
CA GLN A 149 5.26 -5.50 1.72
C GLN A 149 5.01 -5.53 3.21
N TRP A 150 6.08 -5.29 3.97
CA TRP A 150 6.02 -4.85 5.35
C TRP A 150 6.46 -3.39 5.39
N GLN A 151 5.71 -2.56 6.11
CA GLN A 151 5.99 -1.13 6.22
C GLN A 151 5.70 -0.67 7.64
N ARG A 152 6.60 0.13 8.19
CA ARG A 152 6.48 0.76 9.51
C ARG A 152 6.33 2.26 9.34
N TYR A 153 5.42 2.81 10.09
CA TYR A 153 5.28 4.25 10.29
C TYR A 153 5.78 4.57 11.69
N ASP A 154 6.85 5.39 11.75
CA ASP A 154 7.53 5.79 12.98
C ASP A 154 6.74 6.93 13.65
N THR A 155 5.65 6.58 14.24
CA THR A 155 4.76 7.47 15.00
C THR A 155 4.87 7.14 16.49
N SER A 156 4.30 7.97 17.36
CA SER A 156 4.33 7.76 18.82
C SER A 156 3.80 6.38 19.28
N SER A 157 3.05 5.69 18.42
CA SER A 157 2.46 4.37 18.71
C SER A 157 2.94 3.28 17.75
N GLU A 158 3.99 3.51 16.94
CA GLU A 158 4.50 2.59 15.91
C GLU A 158 3.39 1.76 15.21
N ILE A 159 3.16 2.01 13.93
CA ILE A 159 2.15 1.27 13.15
C ILE A 159 2.89 0.36 12.17
N ASP A 160 2.72 -0.95 12.35
CA ASP A 160 3.24 -1.97 11.44
C ASP A 160 2.15 -2.46 10.48
N VAL A 161 2.44 -2.45 9.20
CA VAL A 161 1.51 -2.90 8.16
C VAL A 161 2.14 -4.00 7.32
N VAL A 162 1.49 -5.15 7.27
CA VAL A 162 1.81 -6.22 6.30
C VAL A 162 0.73 -6.24 5.23
N SER A 163 1.12 -6.10 3.97
CA SER A 163 0.18 -6.00 2.86
C SER A 163 0.57 -6.82 1.65
N ALA A 164 -0.44 -7.22 0.89
CA ALA A 164 -0.31 -7.84 -0.42
C ALA A 164 -1.08 -7.01 -1.45
N GLY A 165 -0.52 -6.84 -2.64
CA GLY A 165 -1.13 -5.98 -3.64
C GLY A 165 -0.71 -6.30 -5.06
N PHE A 166 -1.30 -5.54 -5.97
CA PHE A 166 -1.00 -5.59 -7.39
C PHE A 166 -0.61 -4.22 -7.91
N LEU A 167 0.19 -4.21 -8.96
CA LEU A 167 0.57 -3.01 -9.67
C LEU A 167 0.44 -3.22 -11.18
N TYR A 168 0.11 -2.15 -11.88
CA TYR A 168 0.04 -2.09 -13.33
C TYR A 168 1.05 -1.05 -13.83
N LYS A 169 1.88 -1.45 -14.80
CA LYS A 169 2.88 -0.60 -15.46
C LYS A 169 2.34 -0.15 -16.82
N PHE A 170 2.43 1.14 -17.10
CA PHE A 170 1.92 1.76 -18.31
C PHE A 170 2.90 1.69 -19.48
#